data_a9e836cdfec5bf2bd5745f89bc5d9e08
#
_entry.id   a9e836cdfec5bf2bd5745f89bc5d9e08
#
_cell.length_a   1.000
_cell.length_b   1.000
_cell.length_c   1.000
_cell.angle_alpha   90.00
_cell.angle_beta   90.00
_cell.angle_gamma   90.00
#
_symmetry.space_group_name_H-M   'P 1'
#
loop_
_entity.id
_entity.type
_entity.pdbx_description
1 polymer ?
#
loop_
_entity_poly.entity_id
_entity_poly.type
_entity_poly.pdbx_seq_one_letter_code
_entity_poly.pdbx_strand_id
1 'polypeptide(L)'
;MQAFKQFFLLLDRGLAWIVIGFIRLYQFTLSPDKGLLSFFLKGRICTHEPHCSEYGLKCLKRYGFWNGLPKVSDRVLHCTPSMQKIYDPEHYRVVFCSSAPIGVSFLQALAADKRFEVVGVVTQEDKPVGRGLKLTPNIIKQTALNFGLSSEEIQTPQKINPDLSLEGKNFFDRLQAKSPDFLVVIAYGKLLPQSILDLPMFGAINVHGSLLPKYRGASPLQSVFLADEQQS
;
A
#
# COMPACT_ATOMS: atom_id res chain seq x y z
N MET A 1 -11.77 -17.27 26.65
CA MET A 1 -11.99 -17.11 25.20
C MET A 1 -10.93 -16.26 24.50
N GLN A 2 -10.45 -15.16 25.08
CA GLN A 2 -9.38 -14.32 24.55
C GLN A 2 -8.01 -15.03 24.47
N ALA A 3 -7.62 -15.79 25.49
CA ALA A 3 -6.33 -16.53 25.50
C ALA A 3 -6.25 -17.58 24.40
N PHE A 4 -7.35 -18.27 24.11
CA PHE A 4 -7.43 -19.26 23.03
C PHE A 4 -7.30 -18.62 21.64
N LYS A 5 -7.89 -17.44 21.42
CA LYS A 5 -7.72 -16.66 20.18
C LYS A 5 -6.25 -16.20 20.00
N GLN A 6 -5.61 -15.74 21.06
CA GLN A 6 -4.21 -15.33 21.01
C GLN A 6 -3.28 -16.50 20.72
N PHE A 7 -3.51 -17.65 21.33
CA PHE A 7 -2.72 -18.86 21.07
C PHE A 7 -2.86 -19.30 19.60
N PHE A 8 -4.08 -19.28 19.06
CA PHE A 8 -4.33 -19.65 17.65
C PHE A 8 -3.68 -18.70 16.67
N LEU A 9 -3.67 -17.39 16.97
CA LEU A 9 -2.97 -16.37 16.17
C LEU A 9 -1.45 -16.54 16.19
N LEU A 10 -0.87 -16.89 17.33
CA LEU A 10 0.56 -17.15 17.46
C LEU A 10 0.98 -18.41 16.70
N LEU A 11 0.16 -19.46 16.77
CA LEU A 11 0.39 -20.71 16.05
C LEU A 11 0.31 -20.48 14.53
N ASP A 12 -0.73 -19.78 14.06
CA ASP A 12 -0.92 -19.41 12.66
C ASP A 12 0.26 -18.62 12.10
N ARG A 13 0.72 -17.62 12.83
CA ARG A 13 1.89 -16.83 12.43
C ARG A 13 3.19 -17.64 12.49
N GLY A 14 3.36 -18.50 13.51
CA GLY A 14 4.52 -19.38 13.63
C GLY A 14 4.64 -20.33 12.43
N LEU A 15 3.55 -20.98 12.06
CA LEU A 15 3.48 -21.85 10.88
C LEU A 15 3.74 -21.08 9.57
N ALA A 16 3.17 -19.87 9.44
CA ALA A 16 3.44 -19.01 8.30
C ALA A 16 4.94 -18.68 8.16
N TRP A 17 5.63 -18.39 9.27
CA TRP A 17 7.07 -18.10 9.25
C TRP A 17 7.91 -19.31 8.83
N ILE A 18 7.53 -20.52 9.21
CA ILE A 18 8.20 -21.75 8.78
C ILE A 18 8.10 -21.89 7.25
N VAL A 19 6.90 -21.75 6.69
CA VAL A 19 6.69 -21.82 5.23
C VAL A 19 7.41 -20.70 4.50
N ILE A 20 7.42 -19.48 5.05
CA ILE A 20 8.21 -18.35 4.53
C ILE A 20 9.69 -18.70 4.47
N GLY A 21 10.23 -19.36 5.49
CA GLY A 21 11.61 -19.85 5.51
C GLY A 21 11.91 -20.82 4.36
N PHE A 22 11.02 -21.78 4.11
CA PHE A 22 11.15 -22.70 2.98
C PHE A 22 11.07 -22.01 1.62
N ILE A 23 10.15 -21.05 1.45
CA ILE A 23 10.05 -20.28 0.20
C ILE A 23 11.33 -19.46 -0.03
N ARG A 24 11.91 -18.86 1.01
CA ARG A 24 13.18 -18.12 0.89
C ARG A 24 14.35 -19.03 0.53
N LEU A 25 14.41 -20.20 1.16
CA LEU A 25 15.42 -21.21 0.81
C LEU A 25 15.29 -21.63 -0.65
N TYR A 26 14.06 -21.91 -1.10
CA TYR A 26 13.76 -22.19 -2.52
C TYR A 26 14.20 -21.02 -3.43
N GLN A 27 13.88 -19.77 -3.08
CA GLN A 27 14.27 -18.60 -3.86
C GLN A 27 15.79 -18.48 -3.98
N PHE A 28 16.52 -18.83 -2.94
CA PHE A 28 17.98 -18.75 -2.92
C PHE A 28 18.65 -19.90 -3.69
N THR A 29 18.08 -21.11 -3.61
CA THR A 29 18.72 -22.33 -4.16
C THR A 29 18.14 -22.75 -5.50
N LEU A 30 16.88 -23.16 -5.53
CA LEU A 30 16.22 -23.89 -6.63
C LEU A 30 15.40 -23.00 -7.56
N SER A 31 15.19 -21.72 -7.21
CA SER A 31 14.39 -20.85 -8.08
C SER A 31 15.08 -20.59 -9.42
N PRO A 32 14.41 -20.93 -10.54
CA PRO A 32 14.99 -20.71 -11.87
C PRO A 32 15.13 -19.23 -12.22
N ASP A 33 14.35 -18.35 -11.56
CA ASP A 33 14.36 -16.92 -11.84
C ASP A 33 15.28 -16.10 -10.91
N LYS A 34 15.57 -16.59 -9.70
CA LYS A 34 16.29 -15.84 -8.66
C LYS A 34 17.39 -16.64 -7.94
N GLY A 35 17.34 -17.97 -8.01
CA GLY A 35 18.26 -18.87 -7.29
C GLY A 35 19.54 -19.19 -8.05
N LEU A 36 20.36 -20.07 -7.48
CA LEU A 36 21.59 -20.56 -8.12
C LEU A 36 21.33 -21.17 -9.50
N LEU A 37 20.16 -21.76 -9.72
CA LEU A 37 19.75 -22.32 -11.02
C LEU A 37 19.50 -21.26 -12.09
N SER A 38 19.23 -20.00 -11.72
CA SER A 38 19.06 -18.91 -12.69
C SER A 38 20.31 -18.64 -13.51
N PHE A 39 21.49 -19.04 -13.01
CA PHE A 39 22.76 -18.94 -13.71
C PHE A 39 22.83 -19.91 -14.92
N PHE A 40 22.13 -21.03 -14.84
CA PHE A 40 22.12 -22.08 -15.88
C PHE A 40 20.91 -21.99 -16.80
N LEU A 41 19.79 -21.44 -16.31
CA LEU A 41 18.53 -21.36 -17.03
C LEU A 41 18.32 -19.91 -17.51
N LYS A 42 18.62 -19.67 -18.77
CA LYS A 42 18.37 -18.35 -19.41
C LYS A 42 16.88 -18.22 -19.76
N GLY A 43 16.13 -17.49 -18.96
CA GLY A 43 14.74 -17.11 -19.28
C GLY A 43 13.83 -16.98 -18.06
N ARG A 44 12.84 -16.11 -18.14
CA ARG A 44 11.76 -15.99 -17.15
C ARG A 44 10.82 -17.19 -17.29
N ILE A 45 10.73 -18.02 -16.25
CA ILE A 45 9.80 -19.15 -16.21
C ILE A 45 8.46 -18.73 -15.62
N CYS A 46 8.47 -17.83 -14.62
CA CYS A 46 7.24 -17.35 -13.99
C CYS A 46 6.60 -16.24 -14.82
N THR A 47 5.38 -16.47 -15.31
CA THR A 47 4.59 -15.52 -16.12
C THR A 47 3.81 -14.53 -15.28
N HIS A 48 3.70 -14.77 -13.96
CA HIS A 48 2.94 -13.91 -13.04
C HIS A 48 3.74 -12.73 -12.49
N GLU A 49 3.05 -11.66 -12.17
CA GLU A 49 3.62 -10.51 -11.49
C GLU A 49 2.76 -10.17 -10.25
N PRO A 50 3.34 -10.17 -9.03
CA PRO A 50 4.69 -10.63 -8.71
C PRO A 50 4.87 -12.15 -8.93
N HIS A 51 6.11 -12.62 -9.00
CA HIS A 51 6.41 -14.06 -9.10
C HIS A 51 5.68 -14.87 -8.04
N CYS A 52 5.24 -16.10 -8.34
CA CYS A 52 4.45 -16.94 -7.41
C CYS A 52 5.13 -17.11 -6.04
N SER A 53 6.45 -17.23 -5.99
CA SER A 53 7.19 -17.31 -4.74
C SER A 53 7.15 -16.00 -3.93
N GLU A 54 7.19 -14.87 -4.60
CA GLU A 54 7.08 -13.55 -3.96
C GLU A 54 5.66 -13.26 -3.47
N TYR A 55 4.68 -13.61 -4.28
CA TYR A 55 3.27 -13.60 -3.89
C TYR A 55 3.02 -14.46 -2.64
N GLY A 56 3.59 -15.69 -2.62
CA GLY A 56 3.48 -16.59 -1.48
C GLY A 56 4.02 -15.99 -0.19
N LEU A 57 5.20 -15.36 -0.24
CA LEU A 57 5.77 -14.64 0.92
C LEU A 57 4.84 -13.54 1.43
N LYS A 58 4.28 -12.74 0.50
CA LYS A 58 3.38 -11.64 0.83
C LYS A 58 2.06 -12.14 1.41
N CYS A 59 1.44 -13.15 0.79
CA CYS A 59 0.21 -13.77 1.27
C CYS A 59 0.34 -14.34 2.69
N LEU A 60 1.40 -15.12 2.94
CA LEU A 60 1.61 -15.73 4.25
C LEU A 60 1.88 -14.68 5.34
N LYS A 61 2.62 -13.63 5.02
CA LYS A 61 2.83 -12.51 5.95
C LYS A 61 1.52 -11.80 6.29
N ARG A 62 0.65 -11.61 5.30
CA ARG A 62 -0.60 -10.85 5.45
C ARG A 62 -1.70 -11.66 6.12
N TYR A 63 -1.97 -12.84 5.60
CA TYR A 63 -3.13 -13.65 5.96
C TYR A 63 -2.84 -14.77 6.96
N GLY A 64 -1.55 -14.97 7.33
CA GLY A 64 -1.11 -16.10 8.14
C GLY A 64 -1.05 -17.40 7.34
N PHE A 65 -0.91 -18.52 8.05
CA PHE A 65 -0.79 -19.84 7.43
C PHE A 65 -2.13 -20.33 6.87
N TRP A 66 -3.18 -20.34 7.69
CA TRP A 66 -4.47 -20.95 7.34
C TRP A 66 -5.21 -20.25 6.19
N ASN A 67 -5.14 -18.93 6.14
CA ASN A 67 -5.78 -18.15 5.07
C ASN A 67 -4.85 -17.81 3.91
N GLY A 68 -3.54 -17.78 4.15
CA GLY A 68 -2.55 -17.47 3.12
C GLY A 68 -2.19 -18.67 2.25
N LEU A 69 -2.00 -19.85 2.85
CA LEU A 69 -1.59 -21.05 2.13
C LEU A 69 -2.55 -21.48 1.02
N PRO A 70 -3.89 -21.53 1.24
CA PRO A 70 -4.83 -21.85 0.16
C PRO A 70 -4.72 -20.92 -1.05
N LYS A 71 -4.54 -19.61 -0.83
CA LYS A 71 -4.36 -18.62 -1.92
C LYS A 71 -3.07 -18.86 -2.70
N VAL A 72 -1.99 -19.19 -2.00
CA VAL A 72 -0.71 -19.52 -2.62
C VAL A 72 -0.80 -20.79 -3.44
N SER A 73 -1.41 -21.84 -2.87
CA SER A 73 -1.56 -23.13 -3.56
C SER A 73 -2.45 -23.02 -4.79
N ASP A 74 -3.55 -22.29 -4.70
CA ASP A 74 -4.45 -22.04 -5.85
C ASP A 74 -3.70 -21.38 -7.00
N ARG A 75 -2.95 -20.30 -6.70
CA ARG A 75 -2.15 -19.61 -7.72
C ARG A 75 -1.06 -20.48 -8.35
N VAL A 76 -0.43 -21.34 -7.57
CA VAL A 76 0.63 -22.23 -8.08
C VAL A 76 0.03 -23.36 -8.92
N LEU A 77 -1.09 -23.96 -8.49
CA LEU A 77 -1.77 -25.04 -9.20
C LEU A 77 -2.37 -24.61 -10.54
N HIS A 78 -2.85 -23.37 -10.62
CA HIS A 78 -3.41 -22.80 -11.84
C HIS A 78 -2.37 -22.07 -12.71
N CYS A 79 -1.08 -22.14 -12.36
CA CYS A 79 -0.01 -21.51 -13.14
C CYS A 79 0.24 -22.30 -14.42
N THR A 80 -0.30 -21.83 -15.55
CA THR A 80 -0.04 -22.37 -16.89
C THR A 80 0.70 -21.34 -17.75
N PRO A 81 1.57 -21.78 -18.69
CA PRO A 81 2.32 -20.87 -19.57
C PRO A 81 1.45 -19.94 -20.43
N SER A 82 0.19 -20.31 -20.66
CA SER A 82 -0.78 -19.56 -21.47
C SER A 82 -1.65 -18.60 -20.66
N MET A 83 -1.53 -18.58 -19.33
CA MET A 83 -2.34 -17.69 -18.51
C MET A 83 -1.94 -16.22 -18.66
N GLN A 84 -2.93 -15.35 -18.89
CA GLN A 84 -2.78 -13.92 -18.69
C GLN A 84 -2.42 -13.66 -17.22
N LYS A 85 -1.62 -12.62 -16.98
CA LYS A 85 -1.24 -12.19 -15.62
C LYS A 85 -2.50 -12.07 -14.76
N ILE A 86 -2.67 -12.97 -13.82
CA ILE A 86 -3.76 -12.89 -12.85
C ILE A 86 -3.24 -12.08 -11.67
N TYR A 87 -3.87 -10.93 -11.48
CA TYR A 87 -3.74 -10.16 -10.25
C TYR A 87 -4.84 -10.66 -9.31
N ASP A 88 -4.45 -11.20 -8.15
CA ASP A 88 -5.35 -11.46 -7.05
C ASP A 88 -5.00 -10.47 -5.92
N PRO A 89 -5.96 -9.76 -5.42
CA PRO A 89 -7.15 -10.21 -4.70
C PRO A 89 -8.46 -9.66 -5.30
N GLU A 90 -9.59 -10.24 -4.89
CA GLU A 90 -10.94 -9.78 -5.27
C GLU A 90 -11.18 -8.30 -4.97
N HIS A 91 -10.50 -7.75 -3.95
CA HIS A 91 -10.54 -6.34 -3.58
C HIS A 91 -9.17 -5.85 -3.12
N TYR A 92 -8.66 -4.80 -3.75
CA TYR A 92 -7.44 -4.14 -3.33
C TYR A 92 -7.69 -3.19 -2.14
N ARG A 93 -6.98 -3.40 -1.06
CA ARG A 93 -7.03 -2.54 0.12
C ARG A 93 -6.14 -1.32 -0.06
N VAL A 94 -6.74 -0.15 -0.11
CA VAL A 94 -6.05 1.10 -0.42
C VAL A 94 -6.01 2.00 0.81
N VAL A 95 -4.83 2.50 1.15
CA VAL A 95 -4.69 3.68 1.99
C VAL A 95 -4.50 4.89 1.08
N PHE A 96 -5.36 5.88 1.22
CA PHE A 96 -5.35 7.09 0.42
C PHE A 96 -4.73 8.26 1.19
N CYS A 97 -3.69 8.89 0.62
CA CYS A 97 -2.98 10.02 1.22
C CYS A 97 -3.17 11.28 0.39
N SER A 98 -3.90 12.25 0.91
CA SER A 98 -4.09 13.55 0.25
C SER A 98 -4.48 14.63 1.24
N SER A 99 -4.24 15.90 0.91
CA SER A 99 -4.70 17.03 1.70
C SER A 99 -5.25 18.19 0.84
N ALA A 100 -5.15 18.07 -0.48
CA ALA A 100 -5.60 19.08 -1.41
C ALA A 100 -6.96 18.72 -2.05
N PRO A 101 -7.75 19.72 -2.48
CA PRO A 101 -9.07 19.50 -3.09
C PRO A 101 -9.04 18.55 -4.32
N ILE A 102 -7.95 18.54 -5.07
CA ILE A 102 -7.77 17.63 -6.21
C ILE A 102 -7.91 16.16 -5.81
N GLY A 103 -7.56 15.80 -4.58
CA GLY A 103 -7.68 14.44 -4.07
C GLY A 103 -9.13 13.96 -3.89
N VAL A 104 -10.10 14.87 -3.85
CA VAL A 104 -11.53 14.52 -3.66
C VAL A 104 -12.02 13.62 -4.79
N SER A 105 -11.80 13.98 -6.05
CA SER A 105 -12.24 13.19 -7.19
C SER A 105 -11.60 11.80 -7.26
N PHE A 106 -10.34 11.70 -6.85
CA PHE A 106 -9.63 10.42 -6.78
C PHE A 106 -10.16 9.52 -5.65
N LEU A 107 -10.42 10.10 -4.47
CA LEU A 107 -11.03 9.36 -3.36
C LEU A 107 -12.43 8.86 -3.75
N GLN A 108 -13.21 9.70 -4.43
CA GLN A 108 -14.53 9.32 -4.95
C GLN A 108 -14.44 8.18 -5.94
N ALA A 109 -13.50 8.24 -6.88
CA ALA A 109 -13.29 7.20 -7.88
C ALA A 109 -12.87 5.86 -7.23
N LEU A 110 -11.96 5.90 -6.26
CA LEU A 110 -11.54 4.71 -5.51
C LEU A 110 -12.69 4.10 -4.70
N ALA A 111 -13.52 4.94 -4.05
CA ALA A 111 -14.64 4.48 -3.25
C ALA A 111 -15.80 3.93 -4.10
N ALA A 112 -15.96 4.41 -5.34
CA ALA A 112 -16.99 3.95 -6.27
C ALA A 112 -16.63 2.64 -6.99
N ASP A 113 -15.35 2.32 -7.13
CA ASP A 113 -14.88 1.13 -7.84
C ASP A 113 -14.80 -0.07 -6.89
N LYS A 114 -15.65 -1.08 -7.14
CA LYS A 114 -15.74 -2.30 -6.33
C LYS A 114 -14.44 -3.11 -6.23
N ARG A 115 -13.46 -2.85 -7.10
CA ARG A 115 -12.14 -3.48 -7.04
C ARG A 115 -11.28 -2.94 -5.90
N PHE A 116 -11.66 -1.79 -5.31
CA PHE A 116 -10.91 -1.14 -4.25
C PHE A 116 -11.72 -1.03 -2.96
N GLU A 117 -11.08 -1.29 -1.86
CA GLU A 117 -11.57 -1.03 -0.51
C GLU A 117 -10.68 0.05 0.12
N VAL A 118 -11.22 1.24 0.34
CA VAL A 118 -10.49 2.30 1.03
C VAL A 118 -10.47 1.99 2.52
N VAL A 119 -9.38 1.40 2.99
CA VAL A 119 -9.22 0.96 4.40
C VAL A 119 -8.67 2.04 5.32
N GLY A 120 -8.25 3.16 4.76
CA GLY A 120 -7.77 4.29 5.54
C GLY A 120 -7.50 5.51 4.68
N VAL A 121 -7.67 6.67 5.30
CA VAL A 121 -7.36 7.96 4.71
C VAL A 121 -6.36 8.69 5.59
N VAL A 122 -5.30 9.21 4.98
CA VAL A 122 -4.29 10.02 5.65
C VAL A 122 -4.36 11.43 5.06
N THR A 123 -4.57 12.42 5.92
CA THR A 123 -4.66 13.81 5.49
C THR A 123 -3.93 14.73 6.48
N GLN A 124 -3.86 16.01 6.17
CA GLN A 124 -3.33 17.00 7.10
C GLN A 124 -4.40 17.37 8.15
N GLU A 125 -3.94 17.92 9.25
CA GLU A 125 -4.79 18.40 10.31
C GLU A 125 -5.79 19.46 9.85
N ASP A 126 -6.86 19.58 10.61
CA ASP A 126 -7.81 20.64 10.47
C ASP A 126 -7.12 21.98 10.71
N LYS A 127 -7.38 22.97 9.88
CA LYS A 127 -6.74 24.29 9.97
C LYS A 127 -7.77 25.38 10.28
N PRO A 128 -7.38 26.40 11.06
CA PRO A 128 -8.23 27.57 11.24
C PRO A 128 -8.36 28.33 9.92
N VAL A 129 -9.59 28.62 9.49
CA VAL A 129 -9.91 29.29 8.24
C VAL A 129 -10.76 30.52 8.50
N GLY A 130 -10.56 31.58 7.69
CA GLY A 130 -11.32 32.79 7.70
C GLY A 130 -10.97 33.77 8.83
N ARG A 131 -11.64 34.95 8.86
CA ARG A 131 -11.38 36.02 9.83
C ARG A 131 -11.66 35.64 11.30
N GLY A 132 -12.47 34.58 11.53
CA GLY A 132 -12.78 34.08 12.87
C GLY A 132 -11.92 32.93 13.33
N LEU A 133 -10.88 32.53 12.58
CA LEU A 133 -9.98 31.38 12.89
C LEU A 133 -10.74 30.11 13.30
N LYS A 134 -11.92 29.87 12.71
CA LYS A 134 -12.72 28.69 12.99
C LYS A 134 -12.00 27.46 12.45
N LEU A 135 -11.78 26.49 13.32
CA LEU A 135 -11.19 25.20 12.94
C LEU A 135 -12.10 24.52 11.92
N THR A 136 -11.59 24.35 10.71
CA THR A 136 -12.36 23.78 9.59
C THR A 136 -11.72 22.44 9.21
N PRO A 137 -12.52 21.36 9.18
CA PRO A 137 -12.03 20.06 8.75
C PRO A 137 -11.45 20.12 7.34
N ASN A 138 -10.36 19.37 7.13
CA ASN A 138 -9.78 19.22 5.79
C ASN A 138 -10.82 18.61 4.85
N ILE A 139 -10.88 19.07 3.59
CA ILE A 139 -11.85 18.62 2.59
C ILE A 139 -11.80 17.10 2.36
N ILE A 140 -10.60 16.51 2.40
CA ILE A 140 -10.41 15.05 2.25
C ILE A 140 -11.02 14.31 3.44
N LYS A 141 -10.84 14.82 4.66
CA LYS A 141 -11.46 14.26 5.87
C LYS A 141 -12.99 14.31 5.78
N GLN A 142 -13.55 15.43 5.37
CA GLN A 142 -15.01 15.55 5.17
C GLN A 142 -15.52 14.55 4.12
N THR A 143 -14.82 14.46 3.00
CA THR A 143 -15.17 13.53 1.93
C THR A 143 -15.12 12.08 2.42
N ALA A 144 -14.08 11.69 3.15
CA ALA A 144 -13.95 10.35 3.71
C ALA A 144 -15.09 9.98 4.68
N LEU A 145 -15.46 10.91 5.57
CA LEU A 145 -16.59 10.74 6.48
C LEU A 145 -17.92 10.58 5.71
N ASN A 146 -18.12 11.34 4.64
CA ASN A 146 -19.32 11.25 3.80
C ASN A 146 -19.44 9.89 3.07
N PHE A 147 -18.32 9.22 2.83
CA PHE A 147 -18.27 7.85 2.30
C PHE A 147 -18.43 6.76 3.36
N GLY A 148 -18.65 7.14 4.62
CA GLY A 148 -18.91 6.21 5.72
C GLY A 148 -17.65 5.68 6.38
N LEU A 149 -16.46 6.22 6.09
CA LEU A 149 -15.27 5.90 6.86
C LEU A 149 -15.42 6.43 8.29
N SER A 150 -15.06 5.62 9.26
CA SER A 150 -15.04 6.04 10.66
C SER A 150 -13.89 7.01 10.94
N SER A 151 -14.00 7.78 12.01
CA SER A 151 -12.93 8.68 12.45
C SER A 151 -11.62 7.95 12.78
N GLU A 152 -11.68 6.67 13.14
CA GLU A 152 -10.52 5.82 13.41
C GLU A 152 -9.76 5.41 12.12
N GLU A 153 -10.47 5.41 10.99
CA GLU A 153 -9.88 5.13 9.68
C GLU A 153 -9.23 6.35 9.05
N ILE A 154 -9.50 7.53 9.59
CA ILE A 154 -8.92 8.81 9.12
C ILE A 154 -7.81 9.23 10.08
N GLN A 155 -6.61 9.37 9.55
CA GLN A 155 -5.43 9.75 10.32
C GLN A 155 -4.88 11.11 9.87
N THR A 156 -4.55 11.94 10.84
CA THR A 156 -4.01 13.29 10.60
C THR A 156 -2.70 13.48 11.37
N PRO A 157 -1.65 12.69 11.09
CA PRO A 157 -0.42 12.72 11.87
C PRO A 157 0.37 14.02 11.65
N GLN A 158 0.85 14.65 12.75
CA GLN A 158 1.81 15.76 12.66
C GLN A 158 3.19 15.21 12.30
N LYS A 159 3.61 14.15 12.97
CA LYS A 159 4.88 13.45 12.74
C LYS A 159 4.61 12.09 12.13
N ILE A 160 5.24 11.83 11.00
CA ILE A 160 4.99 10.62 10.20
C ILE A 160 6.15 9.63 10.21
N ASN A 161 7.33 10.06 10.67
CA ASN A 161 8.50 9.18 10.69
C ASN A 161 8.48 8.31 11.96
N PRO A 162 8.39 6.95 11.82
CA PRO A 162 8.32 6.03 12.95
C PRO A 162 9.61 5.99 13.77
N ASP A 163 10.76 6.31 13.16
CA ASP A 163 12.06 6.25 13.82
C ASP A 163 12.35 7.51 14.65
N LEU A 164 11.63 8.59 14.41
CA LEU A 164 11.90 9.90 15.03
C LEU A 164 10.91 10.30 16.12
N SER A 165 9.76 9.61 16.23
CA SER A 165 8.76 9.99 17.24
C SER A 165 7.79 8.85 17.57
N LEU A 166 7.27 8.86 18.80
CA LEU A 166 6.24 7.93 19.24
C LEU A 166 4.95 8.08 18.41
N GLU A 167 4.60 9.31 18.04
CA GLU A 167 3.45 9.59 17.16
C GLU A 167 3.64 8.94 15.78
N GLY A 168 4.83 9.10 15.18
CA GLY A 168 5.16 8.46 13.92
C GLY A 168 5.13 6.94 14.00
N LYS A 169 5.59 6.36 15.11
CA LYS A 169 5.49 4.92 15.36
C LYS A 169 4.04 4.46 15.46
N ASN A 170 3.21 5.14 16.24
CA ASN A 170 1.79 4.83 16.38
C ASN A 170 1.05 4.96 15.03
N PHE A 171 1.41 5.96 14.24
CA PHE A 171 0.89 6.14 12.88
C PHE A 171 1.26 4.95 11.98
N PHE A 172 2.54 4.55 11.99
CA PHE A 172 3.02 3.40 11.24
C PHE A 172 2.30 2.11 11.64
N ASP A 173 2.20 1.82 12.96
CA ASP A 173 1.56 0.61 13.49
C ASP A 173 0.07 0.55 13.08
N ARG A 174 -0.64 1.68 13.09
CA ARG A 174 -2.03 1.75 12.62
C ARG A 174 -2.15 1.49 11.11
N LEU A 175 -1.24 2.00 10.29
CA LEU A 175 -1.23 1.72 8.86
C LEU A 175 -0.90 0.25 8.59
N GLN A 176 0.06 -0.31 9.31
CA GLN A 176 0.46 -1.71 9.19
C GLN A 176 -0.69 -2.65 9.57
N ALA A 177 -1.45 -2.33 10.61
CA ALA A 177 -2.62 -3.10 11.04
C ALA A 177 -3.71 -3.17 9.95
N LYS A 178 -3.79 -2.14 9.09
CA LYS A 178 -4.72 -2.13 7.94
C LYS A 178 -4.28 -3.03 6.80
N SER A 179 -3.03 -3.50 6.79
CA SER A 179 -2.45 -4.37 5.75
C SER A 179 -2.81 -3.92 4.34
N PRO A 180 -2.44 -2.70 3.92
CA PRO A 180 -2.81 -2.17 2.62
C PRO A 180 -2.11 -2.90 1.47
N ASP A 181 -2.79 -2.97 0.33
CA ASP A 181 -2.22 -3.42 -0.93
C ASP A 181 -1.49 -2.29 -1.64
N PHE A 182 -2.09 -1.12 -1.62
CA PHE A 182 -1.55 0.10 -2.21
C PHE A 182 -1.60 1.27 -1.25
N LEU A 183 -0.61 2.14 -1.35
CA LEU A 183 -0.65 3.49 -0.84
C LEU A 183 -0.80 4.44 -2.03
N VAL A 184 -1.92 5.14 -2.12
CA VAL A 184 -2.16 6.11 -3.19
C VAL A 184 -1.96 7.51 -2.65
N VAL A 185 -1.01 8.25 -3.21
CA VAL A 185 -0.61 9.58 -2.73
C VAL A 185 -0.93 10.63 -3.79
N ILE A 186 -1.64 11.68 -3.40
CA ILE A 186 -1.98 12.81 -4.29
C ILE A 186 -1.91 14.10 -3.49
N ALA A 187 -0.96 14.95 -3.80
CA ALA A 187 -0.83 16.27 -3.18
C ALA A 187 -0.99 16.23 -1.64
N TYR A 188 -0.29 15.31 -0.97
CA TYR A 188 -0.36 15.14 0.50
C TYR A 188 0.36 16.26 1.27
N GLY A 189 1.45 16.80 0.69
CA GLY A 189 2.19 17.93 1.23
C GLY A 189 3.16 17.59 2.36
N LYS A 190 3.41 16.31 2.65
CA LYS A 190 4.48 15.83 3.54
C LYS A 190 5.27 14.74 2.85
N LEU A 191 6.59 14.68 3.11
CA LEU A 191 7.45 13.61 2.63
C LEU A 191 7.18 12.33 3.44
N LEU A 192 6.84 11.26 2.75
CA LEU A 192 6.64 9.95 3.35
C LEU A 192 7.99 9.23 3.51
N PRO A 193 8.35 8.74 4.70
CA PRO A 193 9.57 7.96 4.89
C PRO A 193 9.49 6.61 4.17
N GLN A 194 10.64 6.04 3.85
CA GLN A 194 10.76 4.80 3.10
C GLN A 194 10.00 3.65 3.77
N SER A 195 10.03 3.58 5.10
CA SER A 195 9.29 2.58 5.88
C SER A 195 7.78 2.59 5.60
N ILE A 196 7.19 3.78 5.38
CA ILE A 196 5.77 3.93 5.01
C ILE A 196 5.54 3.52 3.55
N LEU A 197 6.46 3.88 2.65
CA LEU A 197 6.35 3.54 1.22
C LEU A 197 6.48 2.03 0.96
N ASP A 198 7.25 1.33 1.78
CA ASP A 198 7.49 -0.13 1.68
C ASP A 198 6.41 -0.96 2.39
N LEU A 199 5.51 -0.31 3.15
CA LEU A 199 4.48 -0.99 3.94
C LEU A 199 3.43 -1.69 3.06
N PRO A 200 2.91 -1.08 1.97
CA PRO A 200 1.90 -1.71 1.13
C PRO A 200 2.45 -2.92 0.37
N MET A 201 1.58 -3.90 0.16
CA MET A 201 1.95 -5.15 -0.52
C MET A 201 2.50 -4.93 -1.94
N PHE A 202 1.88 -4.03 -2.70
CA PHE A 202 2.25 -3.72 -4.09
C PHE A 202 2.96 -2.36 -4.23
N GLY A 203 3.22 -1.68 -3.10
CA GLY A 203 3.95 -0.43 -3.06
C GLY A 203 3.08 0.82 -3.06
N ALA A 204 3.76 1.96 -3.20
CA ALA A 204 3.13 3.28 -3.21
C ALA A 204 3.06 3.85 -4.62
N ILE A 205 1.93 4.47 -4.94
CA ILE A 205 1.68 5.16 -6.20
C ILE A 205 1.49 6.64 -5.89
N ASN A 206 2.26 7.50 -6.55
CA ASN A 206 2.08 8.95 -6.45
C ASN A 206 1.54 9.52 -7.76
N VAL A 207 0.41 10.22 -7.68
CA VAL A 207 -0.10 11.02 -8.80
C VAL A 207 0.57 12.39 -8.72
N HIS A 208 1.35 12.71 -9.74
CA HIS A 208 2.16 13.92 -9.79
C HIS A 208 1.67 14.87 -10.89
N GLY A 209 1.72 16.18 -10.60
CA GLY A 209 1.22 17.23 -11.50
C GLY A 209 2.18 17.62 -12.63
N SER A 210 3.24 16.82 -12.88
CA SER A 210 4.16 17.01 -13.99
C SER A 210 4.59 15.68 -14.60
N LEU A 211 5.11 15.73 -15.82
CA LEU A 211 5.78 14.59 -16.45
C LEU A 211 7.16 14.37 -15.81
N LEU A 212 7.23 13.40 -14.89
CA LEU A 212 8.48 13.02 -14.24
C LEU A 212 9.49 12.49 -15.28
N PRO A 213 10.79 12.75 -15.10
CA PRO A 213 11.48 13.27 -13.92
C PRO A 213 11.57 14.80 -13.82
N LYS A 214 10.98 15.56 -14.73
CA LYS A 214 10.97 17.03 -14.66
C LYS A 214 10.05 17.54 -13.55
N TYR A 215 10.35 18.70 -13.01
CA TYR A 215 9.54 19.42 -12.03
C TYR A 215 9.13 18.59 -10.80
N ARG A 216 10.09 17.83 -10.25
CA ARG A 216 9.92 17.16 -8.96
C ARG A 216 9.74 18.18 -7.86
N GLY A 217 8.94 17.84 -6.84
CA GLY A 217 8.76 18.66 -5.63
C GLY A 217 7.34 19.12 -5.41
N ALA A 218 7.17 20.14 -4.56
CA ALA A 218 5.88 20.56 -4.02
C ALA A 218 5.05 21.45 -4.97
N SER A 219 5.67 22.01 -6.01
CA SER A 219 5.03 23.04 -6.88
C SER A 219 5.26 22.74 -8.36
N PRO A 220 4.88 21.55 -8.85
CA PRO A 220 5.15 21.14 -10.24
C PRO A 220 4.46 22.06 -11.25
N LEU A 221 3.19 22.41 -11.04
CA LEU A 221 2.42 23.25 -11.96
C LEU A 221 3.03 24.66 -12.09
N GLN A 222 3.39 25.28 -10.97
CA GLN A 222 4.04 26.58 -10.99
C GLN A 222 5.37 26.56 -11.72
N SER A 223 6.15 25.48 -11.54
CA SER A 223 7.44 25.31 -12.20
C SER A 223 7.30 25.19 -13.72
N VAL A 224 6.25 24.49 -14.20
CA VAL A 224 5.95 24.39 -15.63
C VAL A 224 5.61 25.76 -16.23
N PHE A 225 4.74 26.52 -15.56
CA PHE A 225 4.38 27.88 -15.99
C PHE A 225 5.59 28.83 -16.03
N LEU A 226 6.46 28.77 -15.03
CA LEU A 226 7.69 29.58 -14.99
C LEU A 226 8.70 29.18 -16.06
N ALA A 227 8.67 27.94 -16.51
CA ALA A 227 9.53 27.45 -17.59
C ALA A 227 8.94 27.67 -19.00
N ASP A 228 7.74 28.24 -19.10
CA ASP A 228 7.01 28.47 -20.37
C ASP A 228 6.86 27.21 -21.24
N GLU A 229 6.74 26.03 -20.58
CA GLU A 229 6.53 24.77 -21.28
C GLU A 229 5.05 24.58 -21.61
N GLN A 230 4.75 24.22 -22.86
CA GLN A 230 3.37 23.95 -23.32
C GLN A 230 2.88 22.56 -22.92
N GLN A 231 3.79 21.65 -22.54
CA GLN A 231 3.48 20.29 -22.11
C GLN A 231 4.38 19.92 -20.93
N SER A 232 3.77 19.33 -19.89
CA SER A 232 4.50 18.88 -18.71
C SER A 232 4.03 17.49 -18.26
#